data_f6c154c49e570128e997568fb2c50587
#
_entry.id   f6c154c49e570128e997568fb2c50587
#
_cell.length_a   1.000
_cell.length_b   1.000
_cell.length_c   1.000
_cell.angle_alpha   90.00
_cell.angle_beta   90.00
_cell.angle_gamma   90.00
#
_symmetry.space_group_name_H-M   'P 1'
#
loop_
_entity.id
_entity.type
_entity.pdbx_description
1 polymer ?
#
loop_
_entity_poly.entity_id
_entity_poly.type
_entity_poly.pdbx_seq_one_letter_code
_entity_poly.pdbx_strand_id
1 'polypeptide(L)'
;MKQVKFRIVQTILPLLIGMFLSLGAYAQQITVKGHVKDAMGEPVIGANVIAKGTTTGTITDFDGNFTLNVPQNSILSITFVGYKAAEIKAAPSVMVTLEDDSQVLDAVVVVGYGTVKKNDLTGSVTAIKPDKISKGVTTSAQDMITGKIAGVNVISSGTPGGGATIRIRGGSSLNAKNDPLIVIDGLAMDNSGVQGLTNPLAMVNPNDIETFTVLKDASATAIYGSRASNGVIIITTKKGKAGSKPQVNYEGNVSAGILQKTIDVMDANEFKGYVSKLYGEGNAPSPFGEANTDWQKEIFQTAVSTDHNVTVSGGLKNMPYRVSFGYTNQNGILMTSNFERYTASVNLTPSFFKDHLKFNINAKMMWANQRYADDGAIGAALTMDPTQPVYDSSDMYKNFGGFYQPTSDGSSYNDPEWPLTLESNSTANPVSLLKLKKHTSRNTSFISNVEVDYKF
;
A
#
# COMPACT_ATOMS: atom_id res chain seq x y z
N MET A 1 -9.35 -73.66 8.12
CA MET A 1 -8.05 -72.92 7.95
C MET A 1 -7.49 -72.91 6.52
N LYS A 2 -7.77 -73.83 5.64
CA LYS A 2 -7.29 -73.84 4.24
C LYS A 2 -7.94 -72.80 3.31
N GLN A 3 -9.20 -72.47 3.48
CA GLN A 3 -9.92 -71.52 2.62
C GLN A 3 -9.56 -70.04 2.90
N VAL A 4 -9.15 -69.70 4.11
CA VAL A 4 -8.76 -68.31 4.45
C VAL A 4 -7.37 -67.97 3.89
N LYS A 5 -6.45 -68.93 3.86
CA LYS A 5 -5.10 -68.72 3.26
C LYS A 5 -5.17 -68.55 1.72
N PHE A 6 -6.13 -69.16 1.05
CA PHE A 6 -6.25 -69.02 -0.40
C PHE A 6 -6.83 -67.66 -0.84
N ARG A 7 -7.74 -67.11 -0.05
CA ARG A 7 -8.29 -65.77 -0.32
C ARG A 7 -7.31 -64.64 -0.02
N ILE A 8 -6.42 -64.81 0.99
CA ILE A 8 -5.38 -63.83 1.29
C ILE A 8 -4.32 -63.76 0.19
N VAL A 9 -3.97 -64.89 -0.41
CA VAL A 9 -3.01 -64.93 -1.54
C VAL A 9 -3.62 -64.32 -2.82
N GLN A 10 -4.92 -64.52 -3.08
CA GLN A 10 -5.60 -63.93 -4.24
C GLN A 10 -5.80 -62.41 -4.17
N THR A 11 -5.82 -61.85 -2.97
CA THR A 11 -5.96 -60.36 -2.81
C THR A 11 -4.63 -59.66 -2.64
N ILE A 12 -3.64 -60.28 -2.00
CA ILE A 12 -2.33 -59.62 -1.75
C ILE A 12 -1.39 -59.72 -2.97
N LEU A 13 -1.46 -60.80 -3.73
CA LEU A 13 -0.60 -61.01 -4.90
C LEU A 13 -0.84 -59.97 -6.02
N PRO A 14 -2.09 -59.60 -6.43
CA PRO A 14 -2.31 -58.56 -7.42
C PRO A 14 -1.96 -57.15 -6.87
N LEU A 15 -2.09 -56.94 -5.57
CA LEU A 15 -1.73 -55.65 -4.92
C LEU A 15 -0.20 -55.46 -4.87
N LEU A 16 0.56 -56.54 -4.62
CA LEU A 16 2.03 -56.57 -4.73
C LEU A 16 2.53 -56.42 -6.17
N ILE A 17 1.89 -57.07 -7.14
CA ILE A 17 2.21 -56.93 -8.57
C ILE A 17 1.89 -55.47 -9.05
N GLY A 18 0.79 -54.88 -8.63
CA GLY A 18 0.46 -53.46 -8.89
C GLY A 18 1.48 -52.49 -8.29
N MET A 19 1.96 -52.77 -7.09
CA MET A 19 2.98 -51.97 -6.41
C MET A 19 4.36 -52.12 -7.09
N PHE A 20 4.72 -53.29 -7.61
CA PHE A 20 5.96 -53.50 -8.38
C PHE A 20 5.91 -52.89 -9.79
N LEU A 21 4.75 -52.84 -10.43
CA LEU A 21 4.57 -52.18 -11.73
C LEU A 21 4.60 -50.65 -11.64
N SER A 22 4.30 -50.07 -10.48
CA SER A 22 4.39 -48.62 -10.24
C SER A 22 5.81 -48.10 -9.99
N LEU A 23 6.77 -48.99 -9.70
CA LEU A 23 8.18 -48.64 -9.47
C LEU A 23 9.02 -48.52 -10.76
N GLY A 24 8.44 -48.79 -11.94
CA GLY A 24 9.17 -48.84 -13.23
C GLY A 24 9.11 -47.57 -14.08
N ALA A 25 8.41 -46.51 -13.64
CA ALA A 25 8.34 -45.27 -14.40
C ALA A 25 9.50 -44.33 -14.04
N TYR A 26 10.75 -44.76 -14.19
CA TYR A 26 11.88 -43.82 -14.28
C TYR A 26 11.71 -43.05 -15.60
N ALA A 27 11.23 -41.83 -15.54
CA ALA A 27 11.25 -40.96 -16.70
C ALA A 27 12.68 -40.79 -17.15
N GLN A 28 12.98 -41.29 -18.37
CA GLN A 28 14.30 -41.20 -18.96
C GLN A 28 14.72 -39.73 -19.01
N GLN A 29 15.74 -39.35 -18.25
CA GLN A 29 16.25 -37.97 -18.22
C GLN A 29 17.17 -37.75 -19.41
N ILE A 30 17.07 -36.57 -20.00
CA ILE A 30 17.98 -36.10 -21.03
C ILE A 30 18.70 -34.83 -20.55
N THR A 31 19.96 -34.72 -20.91
CA THR A 31 20.70 -33.46 -20.71
C THR A 31 20.47 -32.58 -21.94
N VAL A 32 19.81 -31.48 -21.74
CA VAL A 32 19.58 -30.45 -22.75
C VAL A 32 20.70 -29.43 -22.67
N LYS A 33 21.41 -29.22 -23.76
CA LYS A 33 22.31 -28.09 -23.97
C LYS A 33 21.65 -27.12 -24.93
N GLY A 34 21.55 -25.85 -24.54
CA GLY A 34 20.88 -24.84 -25.35
C GLY A 34 21.63 -23.53 -25.42
N HIS A 35 21.30 -22.75 -26.43
CA HIS A 35 21.78 -21.40 -26.63
C HIS A 35 20.58 -20.47 -26.86
N VAL A 36 20.53 -19.40 -26.12
CA VAL A 36 19.46 -18.39 -26.18
C VAL A 36 20.03 -17.10 -26.74
N LYS A 37 19.43 -16.63 -27.82
CA LYS A 37 19.78 -15.36 -28.49
C LYS A 37 18.54 -14.50 -28.72
N ASP A 38 18.74 -13.24 -28.98
CA ASP A 38 17.68 -12.33 -29.41
C ASP A 38 17.45 -12.33 -30.93
N ALA A 39 16.53 -11.51 -31.42
CA ALA A 39 16.23 -11.37 -32.83
C ALA A 39 17.38 -10.75 -33.65
N MET A 40 18.33 -10.05 -32.99
CA MET A 40 19.53 -9.48 -33.64
C MET A 40 20.69 -10.46 -33.66
N GLY A 41 20.55 -11.62 -32.96
CA GLY A 41 21.55 -12.66 -32.89
C GLY A 41 22.49 -12.54 -31.69
N GLU A 42 22.29 -11.56 -30.81
CA GLU A 42 23.07 -11.36 -29.61
C GLU A 42 22.69 -12.36 -28.50
N PRO A 43 23.62 -12.85 -27.69
CA PRO A 43 23.35 -13.80 -26.63
C PRO A 43 22.54 -13.16 -25.49
N VAL A 44 21.48 -13.82 -25.03
CA VAL A 44 20.67 -13.36 -23.90
C VAL A 44 21.23 -13.93 -22.60
N ILE A 45 21.91 -13.08 -21.83
CA ILE A 45 22.57 -13.44 -20.56
C ILE A 45 21.56 -13.45 -19.41
N GLY A 46 21.56 -14.48 -18.57
CA GLY A 46 20.71 -14.55 -17.39
C GLY A 46 19.23 -14.89 -17.70
N ALA A 47 18.92 -15.38 -18.90
CA ALA A 47 17.59 -15.88 -19.21
C ALA A 47 17.24 -17.09 -18.34
N ASN A 48 16.05 -17.11 -17.76
CA ASN A 48 15.59 -18.20 -16.93
C ASN A 48 14.99 -19.32 -17.78
N VAL A 49 15.49 -20.53 -17.62
CA VAL A 49 15.07 -21.75 -18.34
C VAL A 49 14.51 -22.75 -17.35
N ILE A 50 13.21 -23.02 -17.39
CA ILE A 50 12.51 -23.90 -16.44
C ILE A 50 11.76 -25.00 -17.20
N ALA A 51 11.83 -26.23 -16.72
CA ALA A 51 10.95 -27.29 -17.20
C ALA A 51 9.52 -27.05 -16.68
N LYS A 52 8.59 -26.83 -17.61
CA LYS A 52 7.20 -26.46 -17.31
C LYS A 52 6.53 -27.47 -16.38
N GLY A 53 5.92 -26.98 -15.30
CA GLY A 53 5.26 -27.82 -14.29
C GLY A 53 6.20 -28.43 -13.25
N THR A 54 7.49 -28.05 -13.25
CA THR A 54 8.48 -28.48 -12.26
C THR A 54 9.23 -27.29 -11.66
N THR A 55 10.03 -27.54 -10.63
CA THR A 55 10.96 -26.56 -10.05
C THR A 55 12.37 -26.66 -10.64
N THR A 56 12.58 -27.56 -11.61
CA THR A 56 13.88 -27.77 -12.23
C THR A 56 14.16 -26.71 -13.28
N GLY A 57 15.19 -25.91 -13.08
CA GLY A 57 15.55 -24.80 -13.95
C GLY A 57 17.02 -24.42 -13.84
N THR A 58 17.47 -23.58 -14.76
CA THR A 58 18.80 -22.97 -14.82
C THR A 58 18.72 -21.59 -15.44
N ILE A 59 19.81 -20.84 -15.46
CA ILE A 59 19.96 -19.55 -16.15
C ILE A 59 21.02 -19.65 -17.24
N THR A 60 20.94 -18.83 -18.28
CA THR A 60 21.95 -18.74 -19.33
C THR A 60 23.20 -18.01 -18.83
N ASP A 61 24.37 -18.46 -19.32
CA ASP A 61 25.66 -17.83 -19.05
C ASP A 61 25.94 -16.58 -19.91
N PHE A 62 27.15 -16.04 -19.84
CA PHE A 62 27.57 -14.84 -20.59
C PHE A 62 27.52 -14.99 -22.12
N ASP A 63 27.57 -16.20 -22.59
CA ASP A 63 27.49 -16.52 -24.02
C ASP A 63 26.07 -17.01 -24.41
N GLY A 64 25.10 -16.87 -23.52
CA GLY A 64 23.71 -17.29 -23.74
C GLY A 64 23.50 -18.82 -23.68
N ASN A 65 24.48 -19.61 -23.24
CA ASN A 65 24.37 -21.07 -23.17
C ASN A 65 23.76 -21.51 -21.84
N PHE A 66 23.07 -22.64 -21.87
CA PHE A 66 22.59 -23.34 -20.68
C PHE A 66 22.70 -24.83 -20.78
N THR A 67 22.74 -25.52 -19.65
CA THR A 67 22.66 -26.97 -19.54
C THR A 67 21.66 -27.34 -18.47
N LEU A 68 20.68 -28.20 -18.79
CA LEU A 68 19.62 -28.60 -17.89
C LEU A 68 19.26 -30.08 -18.07
N ASN A 69 19.14 -30.80 -16.95
CA ASN A 69 18.69 -32.19 -16.95
C ASN A 69 17.19 -32.25 -16.69
N VAL A 70 16.44 -32.78 -17.64
CA VAL A 70 14.98 -32.85 -17.59
C VAL A 70 14.46 -34.21 -18.10
N PRO A 71 13.23 -34.61 -17.69
CA PRO A 71 12.60 -35.79 -18.27
C PRO A 71 12.45 -35.65 -19.80
N GLN A 72 12.61 -36.74 -20.52
CA GLN A 72 12.39 -36.76 -21.96
C GLN A 72 10.95 -36.30 -22.30
N ASN A 73 10.81 -35.46 -23.32
CA ASN A 73 9.57 -34.81 -23.73
C ASN A 73 9.07 -33.66 -22.81
N SER A 74 9.85 -33.15 -21.85
CA SER A 74 9.52 -31.93 -21.12
C SER A 74 9.43 -30.74 -22.08
N ILE A 75 8.58 -29.76 -21.70
CA ILE A 75 8.55 -28.46 -22.36
C ILE A 75 9.39 -27.50 -21.51
N LEU A 76 10.37 -26.87 -22.14
CA LEU A 76 11.17 -25.82 -21.52
C LEU A 76 10.48 -24.46 -21.75
N SER A 77 10.29 -23.70 -20.70
CA SER A 77 9.85 -22.31 -20.74
C SER A 77 11.05 -21.40 -20.50
N ILE A 78 11.37 -20.57 -21.47
CA ILE A 78 12.49 -19.63 -21.43
C ILE A 78 11.91 -18.22 -21.28
N THR A 79 12.33 -17.52 -20.22
CA THR A 79 11.85 -16.18 -19.89
C THR A 79 12.99 -15.23 -19.58
N PHE A 80 12.91 -14.01 -20.12
CA PHE A 80 13.82 -12.93 -19.78
C PHE A 80 13.09 -11.59 -19.83
N VAL A 81 13.55 -10.62 -19.04
CA VAL A 81 12.91 -9.30 -18.97
C VAL A 81 13.05 -8.58 -20.30
N GLY A 82 11.93 -8.18 -20.89
CA GLY A 82 11.89 -7.48 -22.18
C GLY A 82 11.67 -8.39 -23.40
N TYR A 83 11.54 -9.72 -23.18
CA TYR A 83 11.28 -10.68 -24.25
C TYR A 83 10.03 -11.51 -24.00
N LYS A 84 9.37 -11.94 -25.07
CA LYS A 84 8.25 -12.89 -24.98
C LYS A 84 8.75 -14.24 -24.48
N ALA A 85 7.97 -14.85 -23.59
CA ALA A 85 8.27 -16.20 -23.14
C ALA A 85 8.24 -17.17 -24.33
N ALA A 86 9.33 -17.93 -24.53
CA ALA A 86 9.41 -18.98 -25.53
C ALA A 86 9.23 -20.35 -24.87
N GLU A 87 8.43 -21.21 -25.51
CA GLU A 87 8.24 -22.61 -25.09
C GLU A 87 8.77 -23.54 -26.17
N ILE A 88 9.68 -24.44 -25.80
CA ILE A 88 10.26 -25.44 -26.72
C ILE A 88 10.25 -26.84 -26.12
N LYS A 89 10.22 -27.85 -26.94
CA LYS A 89 10.38 -29.24 -26.52
C LYS A 89 11.84 -29.51 -26.15
N ALA A 90 12.06 -30.18 -25.03
CA ALA A 90 13.40 -30.58 -24.63
C ALA A 90 14.01 -31.54 -25.65
N ALA A 91 15.21 -31.23 -26.17
CA ALA A 91 16.02 -32.03 -27.06
C ALA A 91 17.50 -31.90 -26.62
N PRO A 92 18.38 -32.85 -26.99
CA PRO A 92 19.79 -32.82 -26.57
C PRO A 92 20.53 -31.53 -26.93
N SER A 93 20.14 -30.88 -28.03
CA SER A 93 20.65 -29.55 -28.41
C SER A 93 19.47 -28.68 -28.87
N VAL A 94 19.36 -27.47 -28.33
CA VAL A 94 18.27 -26.52 -28.66
C VAL A 94 18.83 -25.12 -28.86
N MET A 95 18.31 -24.44 -29.88
CA MET A 95 18.60 -23.02 -30.11
C MET A 95 17.29 -22.26 -29.99
N VAL A 96 17.27 -21.20 -29.17
CA VAL A 96 16.10 -20.42 -28.90
C VAL A 96 16.38 -18.97 -29.28
N THR A 97 15.53 -18.42 -30.15
CA THR A 97 15.53 -16.99 -30.42
C THR A 97 14.36 -16.38 -29.63
N LEU A 98 14.68 -15.49 -28.72
CA LEU A 98 13.65 -14.70 -28.02
C LEU A 98 13.25 -13.54 -28.90
N GLU A 99 11.95 -13.41 -29.12
CA GLU A 99 11.39 -12.22 -29.73
C GLU A 99 11.26 -11.13 -28.69
N ASP A 100 11.65 -9.92 -29.03
CA ASP A 100 11.36 -8.77 -28.17
C ASP A 100 9.89 -8.79 -27.77
N ASP A 101 9.61 -8.72 -26.50
CA ASP A 101 8.27 -8.44 -26.05
C ASP A 101 7.98 -6.96 -26.41
N SER A 102 7.77 -6.72 -27.70
CA SER A 102 7.28 -5.43 -28.22
C SER A 102 5.88 -5.10 -27.74
N GLN A 103 5.29 -5.98 -26.94
CA GLN A 103 4.31 -5.68 -25.89
C GLN A 103 4.99 -5.14 -24.60
N VAL A 104 6.17 -4.52 -24.66
CA VAL A 104 6.31 -3.25 -23.97
C VAL A 104 5.26 -2.40 -24.66
N LEU A 105 4.03 -2.53 -24.18
CA LEU A 105 2.91 -1.70 -24.51
C LEU A 105 3.49 -0.34 -24.85
N ASP A 106 3.32 0.13 -26.06
CA ASP A 106 3.31 1.56 -26.31
C ASP A 106 2.50 2.12 -25.14
N ALA A 107 3.21 2.47 -24.08
CA ALA A 107 2.57 2.89 -22.84
C ALA A 107 1.89 4.19 -23.25
N VAL A 108 0.62 4.04 -23.62
CA VAL A 108 -0.23 5.16 -23.95
C VAL A 108 -0.35 5.94 -22.67
N VAL A 109 0.29 7.07 -22.63
CA VAL A 109 0.30 7.97 -21.49
C VAL A 109 -0.85 8.94 -21.70
N VAL A 110 -1.76 9.00 -20.74
CA VAL A 110 -2.79 10.03 -20.71
C VAL A 110 -2.09 11.35 -20.39
N VAL A 111 -2.11 12.29 -21.33
CA VAL A 111 -1.58 13.65 -21.16
C VAL A 111 -2.72 14.64 -21.43
N GLY A 112 -3.08 15.39 -20.41
CA GLY A 112 -4.11 16.42 -20.53
C GLY A 112 -5.43 15.88 -21.06
N TYR A 113 -5.80 16.29 -22.25
CA TYR A 113 -7.07 15.93 -22.90
C TYR A 113 -6.92 14.83 -23.98
N GLY A 114 -5.85 14.03 -23.93
CA GLY A 114 -5.62 12.99 -24.92
C GLY A 114 -4.66 11.90 -24.46
N THR A 115 -4.49 10.90 -25.30
CA THR A 115 -3.54 9.81 -25.09
C THR A 115 -2.42 9.93 -26.11
N VAL A 116 -1.18 9.98 -25.67
CA VAL A 116 0.03 10.06 -26.51
C VAL A 116 0.90 8.84 -26.21
N LYS A 117 1.56 8.30 -27.23
CA LYS A 117 2.54 7.25 -27.01
C LYS A 117 3.69 7.80 -26.17
N LYS A 118 4.17 7.03 -25.19
CA LYS A 118 5.26 7.45 -24.31
C LYS A 118 6.50 7.91 -25.06
N ASN A 119 6.77 7.29 -26.23
CA ASN A 119 7.92 7.60 -27.06
C ASN A 119 7.76 8.94 -27.82
N ASP A 120 6.55 9.46 -27.95
CA ASP A 120 6.26 10.73 -28.64
C ASP A 120 6.30 11.93 -27.67
N LEU A 121 6.51 11.66 -26.37
CA LEU A 121 6.63 12.69 -25.34
C LEU A 121 8.06 13.20 -25.25
N THR A 122 8.27 14.49 -25.50
CA THR A 122 9.58 15.16 -25.42
C THR A 122 10.05 15.41 -23.98
N GLY A 123 9.27 15.05 -22.97
CA GLY A 123 9.55 15.27 -21.54
C GLY A 123 9.80 13.99 -20.73
N SER A 124 10.39 14.14 -19.53
CA SER A 124 10.59 13.03 -18.60
C SER A 124 9.25 12.59 -17.99
N VAL A 125 8.67 11.55 -18.55
CA VAL A 125 7.40 10.95 -18.12
C VAL A 125 7.65 9.54 -17.58
N THR A 126 7.11 9.25 -16.40
CA THR A 126 7.18 7.92 -15.81
C THR A 126 5.77 7.39 -15.59
N ALA A 127 5.43 6.27 -16.23
CA ALA A 127 4.16 5.57 -16.03
C ALA A 127 4.40 4.26 -15.29
N ILE A 128 3.63 3.97 -14.25
CA ILE A 128 3.77 2.79 -13.42
C ILE A 128 2.39 2.15 -13.23
N LYS A 129 2.33 0.82 -13.36
CA LYS A 129 1.13 0.02 -13.06
C LYS A 129 1.21 -0.53 -11.63
N PRO A 130 0.15 -0.44 -10.82
CA PRO A 130 0.12 -0.94 -9.44
C PRO A 130 0.52 -2.39 -9.29
N ASP A 131 0.09 -3.26 -10.19
CA ASP A 131 0.39 -4.70 -10.17
C ASP A 131 1.90 -5.02 -10.21
N LYS A 132 2.72 -4.06 -10.67
CA LYS A 132 4.18 -4.15 -10.69
C LYS A 132 4.86 -3.50 -9.48
N ILE A 133 4.11 -2.78 -8.63
CA ILE A 133 4.69 -1.86 -7.65
C ILE A 133 4.67 -2.40 -6.23
N SER A 134 3.60 -3.00 -5.79
CA SER A 134 3.45 -3.35 -4.37
C SER A 134 2.88 -4.74 -4.16
N LYS A 135 3.59 -5.52 -3.36
CA LYS A 135 3.08 -6.77 -2.77
C LYS A 135 2.66 -6.57 -1.31
N GLY A 136 2.66 -5.33 -0.81
CA GLY A 136 2.28 -4.99 0.56
C GLY A 136 0.83 -4.49 0.65
N VAL A 137 0.32 -4.37 1.87
CA VAL A 137 -0.98 -3.75 2.15
C VAL A 137 -0.84 -2.25 1.89
N THR A 138 -1.49 -1.76 0.84
CA THR A 138 -1.55 -0.33 0.50
C THR A 138 -2.96 0.18 0.77
N THR A 139 -3.10 0.95 1.82
CA THR A 139 -4.38 1.57 2.20
C THR A 139 -4.60 2.91 1.51
N SER A 140 -3.54 3.47 0.93
CA SER A 140 -3.54 4.79 0.29
C SER A 140 -2.84 4.73 -1.08
N ALA A 141 -3.36 5.47 -2.05
CA ALA A 141 -2.79 5.59 -3.38
C ALA A 141 -1.35 6.17 -3.37
N GLN A 142 -1.02 7.01 -2.40
CA GLN A 142 0.31 7.60 -2.24
C GLN A 142 1.36 6.57 -1.83
N ASP A 143 0.98 5.56 -1.02
CA ASP A 143 1.90 4.52 -0.57
C ASP A 143 2.39 3.66 -1.74
N MET A 144 1.57 3.56 -2.80
CA MET A 144 1.91 2.81 -4.00
C MET A 144 3.08 3.40 -4.78
N ILE A 145 3.28 4.71 -4.73
CA ILE A 145 4.34 5.42 -5.48
C ILE A 145 5.59 5.69 -4.63
N THR A 146 5.53 5.45 -3.31
CA THR A 146 6.63 5.70 -2.37
C THR A 146 7.86 4.87 -2.74
N GLY A 147 8.99 5.55 -3.02
CA GLY A 147 10.26 4.91 -3.38
C GLY A 147 10.28 4.20 -4.74
N LYS A 148 9.24 4.34 -5.58
CA LYS A 148 9.11 3.64 -6.88
C LYS A 148 9.37 4.52 -8.09
N ILE A 149 9.36 5.82 -7.94
CA ILE A 149 9.52 6.78 -9.03
C ILE A 149 10.75 7.64 -8.78
N ALA A 150 11.76 7.54 -9.63
CA ALA A 150 12.96 8.36 -9.53
C ALA A 150 12.59 9.86 -9.57
N GLY A 151 13.14 10.65 -8.64
CA GLY A 151 12.88 12.09 -8.52
C GLY A 151 11.52 12.43 -7.88
N VAL A 152 10.78 11.45 -7.34
CA VAL A 152 9.59 11.69 -6.54
C VAL A 152 9.86 11.26 -5.11
N ASN A 153 9.76 12.19 -4.19
CA ASN A 153 9.85 11.94 -2.76
C ASN A 153 8.45 11.99 -2.15
N VAL A 154 8.08 10.95 -1.42
CA VAL A 154 6.79 10.83 -0.73
C VAL A 154 7.08 10.59 0.74
N ILE A 155 6.65 11.50 1.57
CA ILE A 155 6.76 11.42 3.04
C ILE A 155 5.35 11.26 3.59
N SER A 156 5.02 10.04 4.00
CA SER A 156 3.73 9.74 4.66
C SER A 156 3.71 10.30 6.07
N SER A 157 2.56 10.76 6.52
CA SER A 157 2.36 11.24 7.90
C SER A 157 2.43 10.12 8.94
N GLY A 158 2.29 8.85 8.52
CA GLY A 158 2.24 7.70 9.42
C GLY A 158 0.94 7.55 10.22
N THR A 159 0.04 8.53 10.17
CA THR A 159 -1.26 8.47 10.84
C THR A 159 -2.33 7.82 9.93
N PRO A 160 -3.31 7.11 10.51
CA PRO A 160 -4.43 6.55 9.73
C PRO A 160 -5.14 7.63 8.90
N GLY A 161 -5.36 7.35 7.61
CA GLY A 161 -5.97 8.31 6.70
C GLY A 161 -5.17 9.60 6.49
N GLY A 162 -3.98 9.68 7.05
CA GLY A 162 -3.09 10.83 6.92
C GLY A 162 -2.60 11.01 5.49
N GLY A 163 -2.37 12.26 5.10
CA GLY A 163 -1.82 12.59 3.80
C GLY A 163 -0.33 12.27 3.70
N ALA A 164 0.21 12.49 2.53
CA ALA A 164 1.64 12.51 2.32
C ALA A 164 2.07 13.85 1.72
N THR A 165 3.24 14.29 2.10
CA THR A 165 3.94 15.35 1.40
C THR A 165 4.63 14.76 0.17
N ILE A 166 4.24 15.20 -1.01
CA ILE A 166 4.81 14.72 -2.27
C ILE A 166 5.63 15.83 -2.89
N ARG A 167 6.88 15.53 -3.27
CA ARG A 167 7.76 16.46 -3.94
C ARG A 167 8.34 15.82 -5.19
N ILE A 168 8.26 16.54 -6.30
CA ILE A 168 8.88 16.14 -7.57
C ILE A 168 10.11 17.00 -7.80
N ARG A 169 11.30 16.37 -7.83
CA ARG A 169 12.59 17.04 -7.97
C ARG A 169 12.90 18.13 -6.89
N GLY A 170 12.26 17.99 -5.71
CA GLY A 170 12.46 18.92 -4.61
C GLY A 170 11.38 20.00 -4.49
N GLY A 171 11.68 21.05 -3.73
CA GLY A 171 10.79 22.23 -3.60
C GLY A 171 11.24 23.34 -4.54
N SER A 172 10.30 24.03 -5.17
CA SER A 172 10.54 25.14 -6.09
C SER A 172 10.31 26.50 -5.44
N SER A 173 9.63 26.57 -4.30
CA SER A 173 9.27 27.81 -3.63
C SER A 173 9.46 27.73 -2.12
N LEU A 174 9.89 28.84 -1.53
CA LEU A 174 9.99 28.99 -0.07
C LEU A 174 8.63 29.37 0.57
N ASN A 175 7.78 30.08 -0.15
CA ASN A 175 6.55 30.65 0.40
C ASN A 175 5.26 30.06 -0.22
N ALA A 176 5.36 29.43 -1.42
CA ALA A 176 4.21 28.80 -2.06
C ALA A 176 4.19 27.29 -1.80
N LYS A 177 3.02 26.67 -2.04
CA LYS A 177 2.89 25.21 -1.98
C LYS A 177 3.80 24.56 -3.01
N ASN A 178 4.47 23.50 -2.61
CA ASN A 178 5.38 22.72 -3.45
C ASN A 178 4.79 21.36 -3.86
N ASP A 179 3.49 21.13 -3.61
CA ASP A 179 2.83 19.88 -3.96
C ASP A 179 2.53 19.82 -5.46
N PRO A 180 2.71 18.67 -6.12
CA PRO A 180 2.36 18.50 -7.52
C PRO A 180 0.84 18.58 -7.72
N LEU A 181 0.41 18.96 -8.92
CA LEU A 181 -0.98 18.87 -9.32
C LEU A 181 -1.40 17.39 -9.42
N ILE A 182 -2.54 17.05 -8.85
CA ILE A 182 -3.13 15.73 -8.95
C ILE A 182 -4.27 15.77 -9.97
N VAL A 183 -4.23 14.84 -10.93
CA VAL A 183 -5.26 14.69 -11.96
C VAL A 183 -5.82 13.27 -11.86
N ILE A 184 -7.14 13.14 -11.72
CA ILE A 184 -7.82 11.85 -11.61
C ILE A 184 -8.77 11.71 -12.81
N ASP A 185 -8.51 10.72 -13.67
CA ASP A 185 -9.28 10.47 -14.90
C ASP A 185 -9.56 11.74 -15.74
N GLY A 186 -8.53 12.58 -15.89
CA GLY A 186 -8.60 13.84 -16.64
C GLY A 186 -9.07 15.05 -15.85
N LEU A 187 -9.61 14.90 -14.64
CA LEU A 187 -10.03 16.01 -13.79
C LEU A 187 -8.89 16.48 -12.92
N ALA A 188 -8.46 17.73 -13.08
CA ALA A 188 -7.46 18.36 -12.21
C ALA A 188 -8.07 18.71 -10.85
N MET A 189 -7.51 18.13 -9.81
CA MET A 189 -7.98 18.31 -8.44
C MET A 189 -7.48 19.63 -7.85
N ASP A 190 -8.24 20.15 -6.91
CA ASP A 190 -7.79 21.28 -6.12
C ASP A 190 -6.88 20.79 -4.98
N ASN A 191 -5.65 21.30 -4.96
CA ASN A 191 -4.66 21.01 -3.92
C ASN A 191 -4.76 21.99 -2.73
N SER A 192 -5.73 22.91 -2.73
CA SER A 192 -5.91 23.87 -1.61
C SER A 192 -6.36 23.19 -0.32
N GLY A 193 -6.80 21.94 -0.44
CA GLY A 193 -7.20 21.08 0.68
C GLY A 193 -8.58 21.46 1.21
N VAL A 194 -9.43 20.46 1.36
CA VAL A 194 -10.63 20.57 2.19
C VAL A 194 -10.22 20.23 3.62
N GLN A 195 -10.62 21.04 4.60
CA GLN A 195 -10.31 20.76 6.00
C GLN A 195 -10.78 19.35 6.37
N GLY A 196 -9.82 18.50 6.82
CA GLY A 196 -10.09 17.10 7.11
C GLY A 196 -9.88 16.12 5.94
N LEU A 197 -9.62 16.62 4.71
CA LEU A 197 -9.14 15.81 3.60
C LEU A 197 -7.72 16.24 3.25
N THR A 198 -6.76 15.59 3.84
CA THR A 198 -5.35 16.01 3.79
C THR A 198 -4.74 15.88 2.38
N ASN A 199 -5.30 14.98 1.53
CA ASN A 199 -4.78 14.74 0.20
C ASN A 199 -5.88 14.25 -0.75
N PRO A 200 -6.03 14.82 -1.97
CA PRO A 200 -6.96 14.35 -3.01
C PRO A 200 -6.78 12.87 -3.39
N LEU A 201 -5.58 12.30 -3.18
CA LEU A 201 -5.30 10.88 -3.43
C LEU A 201 -6.13 9.92 -2.55
N ALA A 202 -6.61 10.39 -1.39
CA ALA A 202 -7.49 9.61 -0.51
C ALA A 202 -8.86 9.32 -1.14
N MET A 203 -9.26 10.09 -2.18
CA MET A 203 -10.54 9.92 -2.87
C MET A 203 -10.57 8.71 -3.80
N VAL A 204 -9.42 8.17 -4.17
CA VAL A 204 -9.32 7.03 -5.09
C VAL A 204 -9.00 5.78 -4.28
N ASN A 205 -9.80 4.74 -4.48
CA ASN A 205 -9.46 3.42 -3.95
C ASN A 205 -8.22 2.89 -4.68
N PRO A 206 -7.14 2.51 -3.98
CA PRO A 206 -5.93 1.96 -4.60
C PRO A 206 -6.21 0.81 -5.56
N ASN A 207 -7.19 -0.05 -5.25
CA ASN A 207 -7.57 -1.21 -6.05
C ASN A 207 -8.21 -0.82 -7.41
N ASP A 208 -8.74 0.41 -7.52
CA ASP A 208 -9.30 0.91 -8.77
C ASP A 208 -8.27 1.55 -9.69
N ILE A 209 -7.04 1.75 -9.25
CA ILE A 209 -6.00 2.42 -10.04
C ILE A 209 -5.44 1.47 -11.10
N GLU A 210 -5.39 1.93 -12.33
CA GLU A 210 -4.73 1.24 -13.45
C GLU A 210 -3.30 1.70 -13.62
N THR A 211 -3.08 3.03 -13.64
CA THR A 211 -1.74 3.60 -13.82
C THR A 211 -1.55 4.89 -13.03
N PHE A 212 -0.31 5.09 -12.60
CA PHE A 212 0.21 6.40 -12.20
C PHE A 212 1.12 6.92 -13.30
N THR A 213 0.88 8.13 -13.77
CA THR A 213 1.75 8.83 -14.69
C THR A 213 2.27 10.09 -14.02
N VAL A 214 3.59 10.27 -13.97
CA VAL A 214 4.21 11.44 -13.37
C VAL A 214 4.91 12.26 -14.44
N LEU A 215 4.45 13.50 -14.62
CA LEU A 215 5.02 14.51 -15.50
C LEU A 215 5.95 15.39 -14.66
N LYS A 216 7.25 15.37 -14.99
CA LYS A 216 8.28 16.03 -14.19
C LYS A 216 8.82 17.31 -14.85
N ASP A 217 8.63 17.45 -16.15
CA ASP A 217 9.21 18.55 -16.94
C ASP A 217 8.17 19.56 -17.35
N ALA A 218 8.58 20.81 -17.51
CA ALA A 218 7.71 21.93 -17.87
C ALA A 218 6.96 21.71 -19.20
N SER A 219 7.60 21.08 -20.20
CA SER A 219 6.98 20.77 -21.49
C SER A 219 5.78 19.81 -21.34
N ALA A 220 5.93 18.79 -20.49
CA ALA A 220 4.87 17.82 -20.23
C ALA A 220 3.75 18.38 -19.34
N THR A 221 4.06 19.39 -18.51
CA THR A 221 3.10 20.00 -17.58
C THR A 221 2.39 21.23 -18.14
N ALA A 222 2.84 21.77 -19.28
CA ALA A 222 2.34 23.00 -19.88
C ALA A 222 0.82 23.01 -20.13
N ILE A 223 0.25 21.83 -20.45
CA ILE A 223 -1.21 21.67 -20.69
C ILE A 223 -2.04 22.06 -19.44
N TYR A 224 -1.47 21.90 -18.23
CA TYR A 224 -2.17 22.18 -16.97
C TYR A 224 -1.93 23.59 -16.43
N GLY A 225 -1.13 24.39 -17.14
CA GLY A 225 -0.82 25.78 -16.79
C GLY A 225 0.01 25.92 -15.50
N SER A 226 -0.10 27.08 -14.85
CA SER A 226 0.70 27.44 -13.66
C SER A 226 0.49 26.51 -12.47
N ARG A 227 -0.65 25.86 -12.34
CA ARG A 227 -0.91 24.87 -11.28
C ARG A 227 0.00 23.65 -11.33
N ALA A 228 0.61 23.40 -12.49
CA ALA A 228 1.49 22.25 -12.74
C ALA A 228 2.98 22.59 -12.59
N SER A 229 3.34 23.77 -12.07
CA SER A 229 4.73 24.22 -11.89
C SER A 229 5.60 23.23 -11.07
N ASN A 230 5.00 22.51 -10.14
CA ASN A 230 5.65 21.52 -9.29
C ASN A 230 5.53 20.07 -9.84
N GLY A 231 5.17 19.92 -11.11
CA GLY A 231 4.89 18.62 -11.73
C GLY A 231 3.43 18.21 -11.61
N VAL A 232 3.09 17.09 -12.27
CA VAL A 232 1.73 16.54 -12.29
C VAL A 232 1.77 15.04 -12.01
N ILE A 233 0.85 14.57 -11.19
CA ILE A 233 0.58 13.15 -10.95
C ILE A 233 -0.79 12.86 -11.56
N ILE A 234 -0.81 12.06 -12.62
CA ILE A 234 -2.04 11.63 -13.29
C ILE A 234 -2.37 10.21 -12.83
N ILE A 235 -3.56 10.02 -12.34
CA ILE A 235 -4.12 8.72 -11.95
C ILE A 235 -5.17 8.34 -12.97
N THR A 236 -4.98 7.18 -13.59
CA THR A 236 -5.99 6.58 -14.46
C THR A 236 -6.59 5.38 -13.75
N THR A 237 -7.92 5.30 -13.73
CA THR A 237 -8.61 4.17 -13.09
C THR A 237 -8.98 3.09 -14.09
N LYS A 238 -9.09 1.84 -13.58
CA LYS A 238 -9.44 0.65 -14.34
C LYS A 238 -10.83 0.81 -14.99
N LYS A 239 -10.95 0.38 -16.25
CA LYS A 239 -12.19 0.42 -17.04
C LYS A 239 -12.72 -0.99 -17.32
N GLY A 240 -13.98 -1.11 -17.70
CA GLY A 240 -14.53 -2.33 -18.28
C GLY A 240 -13.95 -2.62 -19.66
N LYS A 241 -14.04 -3.88 -20.11
CA LYS A 241 -13.62 -4.31 -21.46
C LYS A 241 -14.84 -4.66 -22.30
N ALA A 242 -14.93 -4.11 -23.51
CA ALA A 242 -16.02 -4.41 -24.44
C ALA A 242 -16.13 -5.91 -24.73
N GLY A 243 -17.34 -6.44 -24.79
CA GLY A 243 -17.59 -7.85 -25.08
C GLY A 243 -17.15 -8.86 -24.02
N SER A 244 -16.60 -8.39 -22.88
CA SER A 244 -16.21 -9.29 -21.80
C SER A 244 -17.44 -9.77 -20.99
N LYS A 245 -17.41 -11.03 -20.55
CA LYS A 245 -18.43 -11.55 -19.63
C LYS A 245 -18.35 -10.78 -18.30
N PRO A 246 -19.48 -10.64 -17.58
CA PRO A 246 -19.47 -10.09 -16.24
C PRO A 246 -18.52 -10.87 -15.33
N GLN A 247 -17.67 -10.15 -14.61
CA GLN A 247 -16.73 -10.70 -13.63
C GLN A 247 -16.93 -9.97 -12.32
N VAL A 248 -16.97 -10.72 -11.23
CA VAL A 248 -16.97 -10.20 -9.87
C VAL A 248 -15.61 -10.52 -9.26
N ASN A 249 -14.93 -9.50 -8.79
CA ASN A 249 -13.66 -9.64 -8.08
C ASN A 249 -13.81 -9.11 -6.67
N TYR A 250 -13.30 -9.85 -5.68
CA TYR A 250 -13.19 -9.43 -4.30
C TYR A 250 -11.73 -9.44 -3.89
N GLU A 251 -11.28 -8.34 -3.33
CA GLU A 251 -9.96 -8.17 -2.74
C GLU A 251 -10.13 -7.78 -1.28
N GLY A 252 -9.51 -8.53 -0.37
CA GLY A 252 -9.57 -8.27 1.06
C GLY A 252 -8.20 -8.38 1.70
N ASN A 253 -7.87 -7.43 2.58
CA ASN A 253 -6.63 -7.40 3.33
C ASN A 253 -6.90 -7.18 4.81
N VAL A 254 -6.13 -7.84 5.65
CA VAL A 254 -6.07 -7.60 7.09
C VAL A 254 -4.60 -7.37 7.44
N SER A 255 -4.33 -6.34 8.21
CA SER A 255 -2.98 -6.01 8.67
C SER A 255 -2.95 -5.70 10.15
N ALA A 256 -1.80 -5.96 10.77
CA ALA A 256 -1.52 -5.61 12.16
C ALA A 256 -0.28 -4.71 12.20
N GLY A 257 -0.46 -3.47 12.63
CA GLY A 257 0.62 -2.53 12.89
C GLY A 257 1.10 -2.69 14.34
N ILE A 258 2.40 -2.87 14.51
CA ILE A 258 3.04 -2.97 15.83
C ILE A 258 4.14 -1.92 15.96
N LEU A 259 4.30 -1.41 17.17
CA LEU A 259 5.42 -0.53 17.49
C LEU A 259 6.72 -1.33 17.43
N GLN A 260 7.69 -0.89 16.66
CA GLN A 260 8.95 -1.60 16.50
C GLN A 260 9.95 -1.27 17.61
N LYS A 261 10.00 -0.01 18.04
CA LYS A 261 10.96 0.46 19.03
C LYS A 261 10.40 1.67 19.77
N THR A 262 10.68 1.75 21.05
CA THR A 262 10.49 2.91 21.93
C THR A 262 11.82 3.64 22.13
N ILE A 263 11.76 4.83 22.66
CA ILE A 263 12.94 5.58 23.12
C ILE A 263 13.27 5.09 24.54
N ASP A 264 14.53 4.82 24.82
CA ASP A 264 14.95 4.44 26.18
C ASP A 264 14.82 5.67 27.10
N VAL A 265 14.00 5.51 28.14
CA VAL A 265 13.75 6.50 29.18
C VAL A 265 14.00 5.84 30.55
N MET A 266 14.23 6.64 31.58
CA MET A 266 14.41 6.13 32.93
C MET A 266 13.16 5.41 33.43
N ASP A 267 13.33 4.26 34.08
CA ASP A 267 12.28 3.66 34.86
C ASP A 267 12.11 4.37 36.21
N ALA A 268 11.10 3.97 37.00
CA ALA A 268 10.80 4.62 38.28
C ALA A 268 12.00 4.60 39.27
N ASN A 269 12.77 3.52 39.29
CA ASN A 269 13.92 3.39 40.22
C ASN A 269 15.10 4.24 39.78
N GLU A 270 15.40 4.22 38.47
CA GLU A 270 16.44 5.05 37.88
C GLU A 270 16.12 6.54 38.06
N PHE A 271 14.85 6.92 37.82
CA PHE A 271 14.35 8.28 38.02
C PHE A 271 14.49 8.74 39.48
N LYS A 272 13.99 7.94 40.43
CA LYS A 272 14.16 8.22 41.89
C LYS A 272 15.62 8.41 42.26
N GLY A 273 16.49 7.53 41.80
CA GLY A 273 17.93 7.61 42.05
C GLY A 273 18.59 8.85 41.48
N TYR A 274 18.20 9.24 40.24
CA TYR A 274 18.71 10.43 39.58
C TYR A 274 18.26 11.73 40.31
N VAL A 275 16.98 11.84 40.62
CA VAL A 275 16.42 13.01 41.34
C VAL A 275 16.99 13.13 42.76
N SER A 276 17.12 12.02 43.51
CA SER A 276 17.72 12.03 44.83
C SER A 276 19.19 12.45 44.78
N LYS A 277 19.92 12.06 43.76
CA LYS A 277 21.31 12.51 43.54
C LYS A 277 21.42 14.02 43.24
N LEU A 278 20.43 14.56 42.50
CA LEU A 278 20.43 15.98 42.05
C LEU A 278 20.02 16.93 43.20
N TYR A 279 18.98 16.57 43.96
CA TYR A 279 18.38 17.44 44.98
C TYR A 279 18.68 17.03 46.43
N GLY A 280 19.29 15.84 46.65
CA GLY A 280 19.44 15.24 47.94
C GLY A 280 18.26 14.36 48.34
N GLU A 281 18.53 13.34 49.20
CA GLU A 281 17.46 12.46 49.67
C GLU A 281 16.38 13.27 50.41
N GLY A 282 15.11 13.02 50.07
CA GLY A 282 13.95 13.69 50.68
C GLY A 282 13.67 15.10 50.21
N ASN A 283 14.48 15.68 49.29
CA ASN A 283 14.30 17.03 48.74
C ASN A 283 13.83 17.05 47.32
N ALA A 284 13.16 16.00 46.84
CA ALA A 284 12.59 15.95 45.48
C ALA A 284 11.59 17.11 45.28
N PRO A 285 11.57 17.79 44.11
CA PRO A 285 10.64 18.89 43.85
C PRO A 285 9.17 18.48 43.93
N SER A 286 8.89 17.20 43.64
CA SER A 286 7.56 16.59 43.76
C SER A 286 7.67 15.24 44.49
N PRO A 287 6.63 14.82 45.22
CA PRO A 287 6.66 13.52 45.88
C PRO A 287 6.66 12.39 44.85
N PHE A 288 7.52 11.40 45.07
CA PHE A 288 7.52 10.20 44.22
C PHE A 288 6.25 9.38 44.45
N GLY A 289 5.70 8.87 43.34
CA GLY A 289 4.66 7.86 43.39
C GLY A 289 5.24 6.45 43.67
N GLU A 290 4.33 5.50 43.78
CA GLU A 290 4.64 4.08 44.04
C GLU A 290 4.62 3.25 42.75
N ALA A 291 4.20 3.84 41.62
CA ALA A 291 4.09 3.16 40.35
C ALA A 291 5.46 3.00 39.66
N ASN A 292 5.49 2.14 38.66
CA ASN A 292 6.56 2.06 37.65
C ASN A 292 5.90 1.99 36.28
N THR A 293 5.53 3.15 35.78
CA THR A 293 4.71 3.30 34.57
C THR A 293 5.59 3.49 33.34
N ASP A 294 5.51 2.55 32.41
CA ASP A 294 6.07 2.70 31.06
C ASP A 294 5.05 3.48 30.21
N TRP A 295 5.13 4.78 30.25
CA TRP A 295 4.19 5.68 29.57
C TRP A 295 4.11 5.46 28.06
N GLN A 296 5.19 5.01 27.43
CA GLN A 296 5.17 4.71 26.00
C GLN A 296 4.32 3.46 25.71
N LYS A 297 4.35 2.44 26.55
CA LYS A 297 3.45 1.27 26.40
C LYS A 297 1.99 1.63 26.62
N GLU A 298 1.71 2.58 27.49
CA GLU A 298 0.34 2.99 27.83
C GLU A 298 -0.35 3.75 26.70
N ILE A 299 0.40 4.40 25.79
CA ILE A 299 -0.17 5.18 24.68
C ILE A 299 -0.22 4.42 23.35
N PHE A 300 0.56 3.36 23.20
CA PHE A 300 0.60 2.59 21.98
C PHE A 300 -0.21 1.29 22.06
N GLN A 301 -0.68 0.83 20.92
CA GLN A 301 -1.48 -0.39 20.80
C GLN A 301 -1.10 -1.16 19.53
N THR A 302 -1.44 -2.46 19.50
CA THR A 302 -1.45 -3.20 18.24
C THR A 302 -2.63 -2.72 17.38
N ALA A 303 -2.34 -2.20 16.21
CA ALA A 303 -3.31 -1.61 15.31
C ALA A 303 -3.78 -2.64 14.28
N VAL A 304 -4.97 -3.18 14.43
CA VAL A 304 -5.57 -4.09 13.43
C VAL A 304 -6.36 -3.25 12.43
N SER A 305 -6.02 -3.40 11.15
CA SER A 305 -6.66 -2.67 10.05
C SER A 305 -7.19 -3.64 8.99
N THR A 306 -8.27 -3.27 8.33
CA THR A 306 -8.90 -4.08 7.28
C THR A 306 -9.21 -3.22 6.06
N ASP A 307 -9.07 -3.82 4.88
CA ASP A 307 -9.46 -3.23 3.60
C ASP A 307 -10.19 -4.27 2.77
N HIS A 308 -11.33 -3.91 2.21
CA HIS A 308 -12.18 -4.78 1.43
C HIS A 308 -12.64 -4.05 0.17
N ASN A 309 -12.52 -4.68 -0.97
CA ASN A 309 -12.96 -4.13 -2.24
C ASN A 309 -13.72 -5.18 -3.07
N VAL A 310 -14.90 -4.81 -3.53
CA VAL A 310 -15.72 -5.61 -4.45
C VAL A 310 -15.83 -4.86 -5.75
N THR A 311 -15.51 -5.53 -6.85
CA THR A 311 -15.62 -4.96 -8.19
C THR A 311 -16.45 -5.85 -9.07
N VAL A 312 -17.37 -5.24 -9.81
CA VAL A 312 -18.12 -5.89 -10.89
C VAL A 312 -17.72 -5.20 -12.18
N SER A 313 -17.17 -5.96 -13.12
CA SER A 313 -16.76 -5.42 -14.42
C SER A 313 -17.23 -6.33 -15.54
N GLY A 314 -17.50 -5.75 -16.70
CA GLY A 314 -17.95 -6.48 -17.87
C GLY A 314 -18.13 -5.56 -19.07
N GLY A 315 -18.66 -6.09 -20.15
CA GLY A 315 -18.96 -5.31 -21.32
C GLY A 315 -20.13 -5.91 -22.10
N LEU A 316 -21.27 -5.26 -22.08
CA LEU A 316 -22.24 -5.44 -23.15
C LEU A 316 -21.57 -5.02 -24.47
N LYS A 317 -22.05 -5.52 -25.59
CA LYS A 317 -21.38 -5.38 -26.91
C LYS A 317 -20.75 -4.00 -27.17
N ASN A 318 -21.43 -2.91 -26.76
CA ASN A 318 -20.99 -1.52 -27.00
C ASN A 318 -20.97 -0.69 -25.72
N MET A 319 -21.06 -1.31 -24.52
CA MET A 319 -21.09 -0.61 -23.26
C MET A 319 -20.25 -1.36 -22.22
N PRO A 320 -18.92 -1.17 -22.24
CA PRO A 320 -18.07 -1.58 -21.13
C PRO A 320 -18.47 -0.86 -19.86
N TYR A 321 -18.45 -1.60 -18.75
CA TYR A 321 -18.75 -1.06 -17.42
C TYR A 321 -17.85 -1.63 -16.35
N ARG A 322 -17.59 -0.82 -15.33
CA ARG A 322 -16.94 -1.21 -14.08
C ARG A 322 -17.62 -0.48 -12.93
N VAL A 323 -17.98 -1.22 -11.90
CA VAL A 323 -18.52 -0.68 -10.65
C VAL A 323 -17.68 -1.27 -9.52
N SER A 324 -17.23 -0.44 -8.60
CA SER A 324 -16.51 -0.90 -7.41
C SER A 324 -17.06 -0.29 -6.13
N PHE A 325 -16.95 -1.06 -5.05
CA PHE A 325 -17.24 -0.64 -3.68
C PHE A 325 -16.07 -1.04 -2.81
N GLY A 326 -15.55 -0.08 -2.06
CA GLY A 326 -14.44 -0.28 -1.15
C GLY A 326 -14.81 0.13 0.28
N TYR A 327 -14.31 -0.62 1.25
CA TYR A 327 -14.36 -0.32 2.67
C TYR A 327 -12.96 -0.44 3.25
N THR A 328 -12.50 0.58 3.94
CA THR A 328 -11.21 0.62 4.63
C THR A 328 -11.45 1.04 6.06
N ASN A 329 -10.93 0.26 7.02
CA ASN A 329 -10.85 0.65 8.43
C ASN A 329 -9.40 0.52 8.86
N GLN A 330 -8.74 1.66 9.07
CA GLN A 330 -7.34 1.75 9.44
C GLN A 330 -7.23 2.28 10.87
N ASN A 331 -6.71 1.46 11.77
CA ASN A 331 -6.36 1.86 13.13
C ASN A 331 -4.89 2.28 13.19
N GLY A 332 -4.56 3.23 14.05
CA GLY A 332 -3.19 3.64 14.31
C GLY A 332 -2.60 2.94 15.51
N ILE A 333 -1.26 2.84 15.52
CA ILE A 333 -0.52 2.34 16.68
C ILE A 333 -0.61 3.29 17.87
N LEU A 334 -0.76 4.61 17.64
CA LEU A 334 -1.11 5.54 18.70
C LEU A 334 -2.60 5.38 19.02
N MET A 335 -2.90 5.15 20.29
CA MET A 335 -4.25 4.89 20.78
C MET A 335 -5.25 5.94 20.26
N THR A 336 -6.48 5.55 20.02
CA THR A 336 -7.62 6.38 19.57
C THR A 336 -7.54 6.90 18.14
N SER A 337 -6.41 6.81 17.44
CA SER A 337 -6.35 7.18 16.03
C SER A 337 -7.04 6.13 15.16
N ASN A 338 -7.97 6.58 14.31
CA ASN A 338 -8.72 5.71 13.41
C ASN A 338 -9.14 6.47 12.16
N PHE A 339 -9.17 5.76 11.04
CA PHE A 339 -9.70 6.23 9.76
C PHE A 339 -10.59 5.15 9.14
N GLU A 340 -11.83 5.53 8.87
CA GLU A 340 -12.82 4.69 8.22
C GLU A 340 -13.24 5.35 6.91
N ARG A 341 -13.21 4.59 5.82
CA ARG A 341 -13.54 5.11 4.49
C ARG A 341 -14.40 4.11 3.71
N TYR A 342 -15.43 4.65 3.09
CA TYR A 342 -16.25 3.99 2.08
C TYR A 342 -16.03 4.65 0.74
N THR A 343 -15.82 3.87 -0.30
CA THR A 343 -15.68 4.35 -1.68
C THR A 343 -16.64 3.64 -2.59
N ALA A 344 -17.20 4.37 -3.54
CA ALA A 344 -17.96 3.80 -4.64
C ALA A 344 -17.49 4.44 -5.94
N SER A 345 -17.27 3.64 -6.96
CA SER A 345 -16.92 4.15 -8.28
C SER A 345 -17.71 3.47 -9.38
N VAL A 346 -18.05 4.22 -10.41
CA VAL A 346 -18.72 3.75 -11.63
C VAL A 346 -17.97 4.30 -12.81
N ASN A 347 -17.58 3.42 -13.72
CA ASN A 347 -17.05 3.78 -15.02
C ASN A 347 -17.89 3.12 -16.10
N LEU A 348 -18.38 3.92 -17.06
CA LEU A 348 -19.13 3.48 -18.23
C LEU A 348 -18.47 4.07 -19.46
N THR A 349 -18.24 3.24 -20.48
CA THR A 349 -17.63 3.68 -21.74
C THR A 349 -18.46 3.24 -22.94
N PRO A 350 -19.74 3.69 -23.06
CA PRO A 350 -20.57 3.32 -24.18
C PRO A 350 -20.04 3.91 -25.50
N SER A 351 -20.19 3.11 -26.57
CA SER A 351 -19.86 3.52 -27.93
C SER A 351 -21.04 3.31 -28.87
N PHE A 352 -21.21 4.23 -29.82
CA PHE A 352 -22.28 4.26 -30.76
C PHE A 352 -21.75 4.46 -32.20
N PHE A 353 -22.58 4.19 -33.20
CA PHE A 353 -22.27 4.41 -34.61
C PHE A 353 -20.94 3.77 -35.06
N LYS A 354 -20.72 2.49 -34.72
CA LYS A 354 -19.48 1.74 -35.03
C LYS A 354 -18.22 2.45 -34.49
N ASP A 355 -18.29 2.90 -33.22
CA ASP A 355 -17.22 3.59 -32.51
C ASP A 355 -16.91 5.04 -32.98
N HIS A 356 -17.77 5.64 -33.78
CA HIS A 356 -17.63 7.07 -34.15
C HIS A 356 -17.98 7.99 -32.97
N LEU A 357 -18.91 7.62 -32.08
CA LEU A 357 -19.27 8.37 -30.89
C LEU A 357 -19.01 7.54 -29.67
N LYS A 358 -18.10 8.01 -28.80
CA LYS A 358 -17.76 7.36 -27.51
C LYS A 358 -17.99 8.32 -26.37
N PHE A 359 -18.50 7.77 -25.28
CA PHE A 359 -18.56 8.48 -24.01
C PHE A 359 -17.64 7.78 -23.01
N ASN A 360 -17.02 8.55 -22.14
CA ASN A 360 -16.30 8.06 -20.98
C ASN A 360 -16.89 8.76 -19.76
N ILE A 361 -17.72 8.02 -19.04
CA ILE A 361 -18.47 8.52 -17.88
C ILE A 361 -17.84 7.94 -16.64
N ASN A 362 -17.34 8.80 -15.76
CA ASN A 362 -16.77 8.42 -14.47
C ASN A 362 -17.52 9.12 -13.35
N ALA A 363 -17.89 8.37 -12.33
CA ALA A 363 -18.42 8.92 -11.09
C ALA A 363 -17.75 8.22 -9.91
N LYS A 364 -17.29 8.99 -8.95
CA LYS A 364 -16.63 8.49 -7.73
C LYS A 364 -17.22 9.19 -6.53
N MET A 365 -17.50 8.41 -5.50
CA MET A 365 -17.97 8.90 -4.21
C MET A 365 -17.06 8.34 -3.11
N MET A 366 -16.75 9.19 -2.16
CA MET A 366 -16.05 8.82 -0.94
C MET A 366 -16.81 9.40 0.26
N TRP A 367 -16.95 8.59 1.28
CA TRP A 367 -17.34 9.01 2.60
C TRP A 367 -16.33 8.48 3.61
N ALA A 368 -15.78 9.38 4.43
CA ALA A 368 -14.74 9.04 5.39
C ALA A 368 -15.01 9.69 6.74
N ASN A 369 -14.77 8.93 7.79
CA ASN A 369 -14.70 9.39 9.18
C ASN A 369 -13.25 9.23 9.64
N GLN A 370 -12.73 10.23 10.34
CA GLN A 370 -11.40 10.18 10.93
C GLN A 370 -11.46 10.64 12.37
N ARG A 371 -10.78 9.90 13.23
CA ARG A 371 -10.46 10.32 14.60
C ARG A 371 -8.96 10.54 14.69
N TYR A 372 -8.58 11.76 15.05
CA TYR A 372 -7.18 12.13 15.25
C TYR A 372 -6.81 11.86 16.71
N ALA A 373 -5.71 11.16 16.92
CA ALA A 373 -5.08 11.12 18.24
C ALA A 373 -4.38 12.46 18.51
N ASP A 374 -4.17 12.78 19.76
CA ASP A 374 -3.33 13.91 20.15
C ASP A 374 -1.86 13.50 20.09
N ASP A 375 -1.14 14.00 19.08
CA ASP A 375 0.29 13.70 18.88
C ASP A 375 1.16 14.22 20.05
N GLY A 376 0.68 15.20 20.82
CA GLY A 376 1.32 15.67 22.04
C GLY A 376 1.50 14.57 23.10
N ALA A 377 0.67 13.52 23.04
CA ALA A 377 0.79 12.38 23.94
C ALA A 377 2.14 11.65 23.80
N ILE A 378 2.75 11.65 22.60
CA ILE A 378 4.07 11.04 22.37
C ILE A 378 5.15 11.78 23.14
N GLY A 379 5.18 13.11 23.02
CA GLY A 379 6.11 13.95 23.77
C GLY A 379 5.86 13.87 25.27
N ALA A 380 4.60 13.89 25.68
CA ALA A 380 4.20 13.75 27.08
C ALA A 380 4.68 12.43 27.71
N ALA A 381 4.60 11.31 26.95
CA ALA A 381 5.03 10.00 27.43
C ALA A 381 6.56 9.90 27.67
N LEU A 382 7.35 10.77 27.04
CA LEU A 382 8.81 10.81 27.25
C LEU A 382 9.23 11.63 28.48
N THR A 383 8.36 12.55 28.92
CA THR A 383 8.69 13.51 29.99
C THR A 383 7.87 13.32 31.25
N MET A 384 6.83 12.46 31.21
CA MET A 384 5.99 12.19 32.35
C MET A 384 6.75 11.37 33.40
N ASP A 385 6.54 11.70 34.68
CA ASP A 385 7.15 11.02 35.82
C ASP A 385 6.78 9.52 35.84
N PRO A 386 7.74 8.59 35.70
CA PRO A 386 7.47 7.16 35.67
C PRO A 386 7.03 6.59 37.03
N THR A 387 7.17 7.35 38.13
CA THR A 387 6.72 6.90 39.47
C THR A 387 5.24 7.08 39.68
N GLN A 388 4.55 7.77 38.77
CA GLN A 388 3.13 8.09 38.88
C GLN A 388 2.26 7.08 38.15
N PRO A 389 1.03 6.81 38.64
CA PRO A 389 0.11 5.89 38.00
C PRO A 389 -0.62 6.58 36.80
N VAL A 390 -1.14 5.77 35.88
CA VAL A 390 -2.01 6.30 34.79
C VAL A 390 -3.32 6.84 35.36
N TYR A 391 -3.91 6.10 36.30
CA TYR A 391 -5.19 6.41 36.93
C TYR A 391 -5.01 6.59 38.42
N ASP A 392 -5.75 7.55 38.95
CA ASP A 392 -5.88 7.78 40.38
C ASP A 392 -7.36 7.99 40.73
N SER A 393 -7.89 7.11 41.58
CA SER A 393 -9.30 7.10 41.97
C SER A 393 -9.64 8.06 43.10
N SER A 394 -8.67 8.79 43.63
CA SER A 394 -8.91 9.76 44.69
C SER A 394 -9.85 10.88 44.20
N ASP A 395 -10.61 11.46 45.09
CA ASP A 395 -11.54 12.56 44.80
C ASP A 395 -10.86 13.75 44.13
N MET A 396 -9.55 13.92 44.36
CA MET A 396 -8.70 14.95 43.78
C MET A 396 -8.69 14.91 42.28
N TYR A 397 -8.63 13.71 41.64
CA TYR A 397 -8.54 13.55 40.21
C TYR A 397 -9.86 13.27 39.52
N LYS A 398 -10.97 13.28 40.24
CA LYS A 398 -12.31 13.04 39.70
C LYS A 398 -12.66 13.98 38.53
N ASN A 399 -12.32 15.26 38.65
CA ASN A 399 -12.55 16.26 37.62
C ASN A 399 -11.62 16.09 36.39
N PHE A 400 -10.54 15.34 36.53
CA PHE A 400 -9.65 14.94 35.42
C PHE A 400 -10.02 13.58 34.84
N GLY A 401 -11.24 13.08 35.07
CA GLY A 401 -11.72 11.79 34.60
C GLY A 401 -11.03 10.59 35.26
N GLY A 402 -10.47 10.77 36.46
CA GLY A 402 -9.72 9.73 37.19
C GLY A 402 -8.30 9.49 36.65
N PHE A 403 -7.78 10.39 35.85
CA PHE A 403 -6.39 10.35 35.39
C PHE A 403 -5.50 11.14 36.34
N TYR A 404 -4.37 10.57 36.73
CA TYR A 404 -3.35 11.32 37.43
C TYR A 404 -2.91 12.54 36.60
N GLN A 405 -2.78 13.68 37.21
CA GLN A 405 -2.24 14.91 36.62
C GLN A 405 -1.27 15.57 37.61
N PRO A 406 -0.12 16.07 37.17
CA PRO A 406 0.71 16.94 37.98
C PRO A 406 -0.08 18.21 38.32
N THR A 407 -0.33 18.43 39.59
CA THR A 407 -1.11 19.56 40.07
C THR A 407 -0.34 20.30 41.15
N SER A 408 -0.43 21.62 41.18
CA SER A 408 -0.06 22.44 42.32
C SER A 408 -1.30 22.68 43.22
N ASP A 409 -1.06 22.89 44.51
CA ASP A 409 -2.08 23.37 45.41
C ASP A 409 -2.46 24.81 44.97
N GLY A 410 -3.44 24.93 44.16
CA GLY A 410 -3.83 26.19 43.53
C GLY A 410 -4.33 27.22 44.53
N SER A 411 -3.44 27.73 45.40
CA SER A 411 -3.70 28.80 46.33
C SER A 411 -4.14 30.13 45.67
N SER A 412 -4.15 30.17 44.33
CA SER A 412 -4.59 31.34 43.55
C SER A 412 -5.98 31.18 42.91
N TYR A 413 -6.61 30.03 42.93
CA TYR A 413 -7.89 29.78 42.29
C TYR A 413 -8.86 29.17 43.31
N ASN A 414 -9.62 30.04 43.96
CA ASN A 414 -10.73 29.65 44.86
C ASN A 414 -11.96 29.17 44.06
N ASP A 415 -11.81 28.28 43.11
CA ASP A 415 -12.94 27.63 42.46
C ASP A 415 -13.25 26.32 43.20
N PRO A 416 -14.40 26.24 43.92
CA PRO A 416 -14.78 25.02 44.62
C PRO A 416 -14.99 23.82 43.72
N GLU A 417 -15.25 24.03 42.40
CA GLU A 417 -15.41 22.97 41.39
C GLU A 417 -14.07 22.51 40.82
N TRP A 418 -13.02 23.35 40.90
CA TRP A 418 -11.68 23.07 40.41
C TRP A 418 -10.60 23.43 41.45
N PRO A 419 -10.55 22.69 42.55
CA PRO A 419 -9.61 22.99 43.64
C PRO A 419 -8.13 22.83 43.31
N LEU A 420 -7.85 22.18 42.15
CA LEU A 420 -6.51 21.94 41.68
C LEU A 420 -6.30 22.56 40.31
N THR A 421 -5.17 23.21 40.11
CA THR A 421 -4.73 23.71 38.82
C THR A 421 -3.62 22.80 38.31
N LEU A 422 -3.56 22.58 36.98
CA LEU A 422 -2.39 22.00 36.37
C LEU A 422 -1.18 22.86 36.63
N GLU A 423 -0.08 22.25 37.05
CA GLU A 423 1.18 22.95 37.19
C GLU A 423 1.59 23.51 35.83
N SER A 424 1.88 24.82 35.74
CA SER A 424 2.02 25.55 34.49
C SER A 424 3.12 25.03 33.55
N ASN A 425 4.11 24.35 34.08
CA ASN A 425 5.23 23.74 33.34
C ASN A 425 5.19 22.21 33.36
N SER A 426 4.10 21.60 33.83
CA SER A 426 4.02 20.15 33.91
C SER A 426 3.51 19.51 32.61
N THR A 427 3.90 18.27 32.42
CA THR A 427 3.42 17.45 31.31
C THR A 427 2.05 16.85 31.68
N ALA A 428 1.06 17.03 30.81
CA ALA A 428 -0.23 16.39 30.99
C ALA A 428 -0.11 14.86 30.85
N ASN A 429 -0.95 14.11 31.59
CA ASN A 429 -1.01 12.67 31.46
C ASN A 429 -1.26 12.24 29.99
N PRO A 430 -0.33 11.51 29.37
CA PRO A 430 -0.41 11.20 27.93
C PRO A 430 -1.63 10.36 27.55
N VAL A 431 -2.09 9.48 28.45
CA VAL A 431 -3.28 8.66 28.23
C VAL A 431 -4.54 9.50 28.30
N SER A 432 -4.58 10.50 29.19
CA SER A 432 -5.71 11.44 29.27
C SER A 432 -5.85 12.28 28.01
N LEU A 433 -4.73 12.75 27.44
CA LEU A 433 -4.74 13.47 26.15
C LEU A 433 -5.40 12.66 25.03
N LEU A 434 -5.18 11.35 25.01
CA LEU A 434 -5.75 10.46 24.01
C LEU A 434 -7.20 10.10 24.28
N LYS A 435 -7.59 9.87 25.53
CA LYS A 435 -8.92 9.36 25.89
C LYS A 435 -9.96 10.47 26.08
N LEU A 436 -9.59 11.58 26.70
CA LEU A 436 -10.52 12.68 27.00
C LEU A 436 -10.73 13.60 25.80
N LYS A 437 -9.69 13.83 24.99
CA LYS A 437 -9.81 14.66 23.79
C LYS A 437 -10.42 13.85 22.64
N LYS A 438 -11.48 14.39 22.06
CA LYS A 438 -12.14 13.80 20.89
C LYS A 438 -12.09 14.78 19.73
N HIS A 439 -11.14 14.55 18.82
CA HIS A 439 -11.00 15.31 17.57
C HIS A 439 -11.38 14.41 16.39
N THR A 440 -12.48 14.72 15.74
CA THR A 440 -13.02 13.93 14.63
C THR A 440 -13.33 14.80 13.43
N SER A 441 -13.16 14.24 12.24
CA SER A 441 -13.66 14.83 11.00
C SER A 441 -14.53 13.84 10.23
N ARG A 442 -15.47 14.37 9.46
CA ARG A 442 -16.29 13.64 8.51
C ARG A 442 -16.20 14.32 7.16
N ASN A 443 -15.83 13.56 6.16
CA ASN A 443 -15.68 14.07 4.80
C ASN A 443 -16.55 13.26 3.85
N THR A 444 -17.27 13.97 2.97
CA THR A 444 -18.00 13.38 1.86
C THR A 444 -17.54 14.09 0.60
N SER A 445 -17.16 13.30 -0.41
CA SER A 445 -16.70 13.83 -1.67
C SER A 445 -17.35 13.08 -2.81
N PHE A 446 -17.74 13.82 -3.83
CA PHE A 446 -18.29 13.30 -5.07
C PHE A 446 -17.59 13.97 -6.26
N ILE A 447 -17.10 13.15 -7.17
CA ILE A 447 -16.47 13.61 -8.41
C ILE A 447 -17.16 12.89 -9.56
N SER A 448 -17.50 13.64 -10.61
CA SER A 448 -17.93 13.04 -11.87
C SER A 448 -17.39 13.80 -13.04
N ASN A 449 -17.07 13.09 -14.11
CA ASN A 449 -16.74 13.66 -15.39
C ASN A 449 -17.35 12.87 -16.54
N VAL A 450 -17.66 13.56 -17.60
CA VAL A 450 -18.13 12.99 -18.86
C VAL A 450 -17.26 13.53 -19.96
N GLU A 451 -16.61 12.63 -20.69
CA GLU A 451 -15.83 12.94 -21.88
C GLU A 451 -16.57 12.39 -23.10
N VAL A 452 -16.63 13.15 -24.15
CA VAL A 452 -17.26 12.78 -25.41
C VAL A 452 -16.24 12.83 -26.52
N ASP A 453 -16.01 11.71 -27.18
CA ASP A 453 -15.10 11.58 -28.33
C ASP A 453 -15.93 11.27 -29.57
N TYR A 454 -15.82 12.12 -30.59
CA TYR A 454 -16.49 11.95 -31.86
C TYR A 454 -15.48 11.93 -33.00
N LYS A 455 -15.50 10.84 -33.78
CA LYS A 455 -14.66 10.67 -34.97
C LYS A 455 -15.48 11.01 -36.22
N PHE A 456 -15.05 12.02 -36.94
CA PHE A 456 -15.61 12.42 -38.21
C PHE A 456 -15.32 11.39 -39.32
#